data_ef022b985ed45ae98dcba9baba9a61f0
#
_entry.id   ef022b985ed45ae98dcba9baba9a61f0
#
_cell.length_a   1.000
_cell.length_b   1.000
_cell.length_c   1.000
_cell.angle_alpha   90.00
_cell.angle_beta   90.00
_cell.angle_gamma   90.00
#
_symmetry.space_group_name_H-M   'P 1'
#
loop_
_entity.id
_entity.type
_entity.pdbx_description
1 polymer ?
#
loop_
_entity_poly.entity_id
_entity_poly.type
_entity_poly.pdbx_seq_one_letter_code
_entity_poly.pdbx_strand_id
1 'polypeptide(L)'
;MSRLVVISNRVADPCRTAAGGLAVAMGDALRQTGGLWFGWSGTVTDDGAQAAPAGHVHRSQAGKVTLATVDLDRADHDSYYAGYSNGVLWPVFHGRLDLANFDTGLAAGYRRVNQLLARRLLPLLAEDDILWVHDYHLIPLAAELRALGCRQRIGFFLHIPLPPPTLLAAIPEHAWLMRCLFAYDLVGLQTRQDVQHFERYVCEEAGGQALGDGAFRAHGQRLVCRDFPIGIDVDGFMALAQGGASRDMHERMKHEYAQRRLLLGIDRLDYSKGLPQRLRAFRELLARHPEQRRRATLIQIGSPTREGLDAYADIRRELESLCGAINGDYGELDWMPVRYIHQTLPRDGIPGLCRAAAVGLVTPLRDGMNLVAKEYVAAQDPADPGVLVLSRFAGAAEQLQEALLVNPYDVHGTAAVVQQALQMPLQERRQRHQRLLQRIAEQDVHWWRKAFLSALKEARPMEHREREGFGIPVPSIRQEQAPLRLELAACPADGVERDACRSVISDR
;
A
#
# COMPACT_ATOMS: atom_id res chain seq x y z
N MET A 1 -25.32 -20.15 -7.71
CA MET A 1 -23.96 -19.80 -7.21
C MET A 1 -24.07 -18.44 -6.55
N SER A 2 -23.55 -18.29 -5.36
CA SER A 2 -23.52 -17.01 -4.64
C SER A 2 -22.79 -15.95 -5.46
N ARG A 3 -23.40 -14.77 -5.61
CA ARG A 3 -22.80 -13.65 -6.33
C ARG A 3 -21.65 -13.05 -5.51
N LEU A 4 -20.53 -12.76 -6.18
CA LEU A 4 -19.41 -12.05 -5.55
C LEU A 4 -19.67 -10.54 -5.62
N VAL A 5 -19.56 -9.88 -4.46
CA VAL A 5 -19.61 -8.43 -4.32
C VAL A 5 -18.25 -7.95 -3.85
N VAL A 6 -17.50 -7.28 -4.74
CA VAL A 6 -16.21 -6.67 -4.43
C VAL A 6 -16.44 -5.23 -4.01
N ILE A 7 -15.83 -4.84 -2.90
CA ILE A 7 -15.89 -3.47 -2.38
C ILE A 7 -14.49 -2.92 -2.24
N SER A 8 -14.21 -1.81 -2.91
CA SER A 8 -12.92 -1.13 -2.83
C SER A 8 -13.10 0.38 -2.72
N ASN A 9 -12.09 1.08 -2.22
CA ASN A 9 -12.17 2.54 -2.12
C ASN A 9 -12.54 3.17 -3.46
N ARG A 10 -11.88 2.78 -4.56
CA ARG A 10 -12.15 3.29 -5.90
C ARG A 10 -12.51 2.15 -6.85
N VAL A 11 -13.62 2.32 -7.58
CA VAL A 11 -14.03 1.40 -8.63
C VAL A 11 -13.31 1.76 -9.93
N ALA A 12 -12.74 0.77 -10.60
CA ALA A 12 -12.14 0.91 -11.91
C ALA A 12 -12.99 0.18 -12.95
N ASP A 13 -13.07 0.72 -14.16
CA ASP A 13 -13.71 0.02 -15.28
C ASP A 13 -12.85 -1.19 -15.70
N PRO A 14 -13.33 -2.44 -15.52
CA PRO A 14 -12.56 -3.62 -15.87
C PRO A 14 -12.32 -3.77 -17.38
N CYS A 15 -13.06 -3.04 -18.22
CA CYS A 15 -12.88 -3.03 -19.67
C CYS A 15 -11.81 -2.02 -20.14
N ARG A 16 -11.34 -1.14 -19.23
CA ARG A 16 -10.26 -0.19 -19.51
C ARG A 16 -8.96 -0.65 -18.84
N THR A 17 -7.84 -0.33 -19.46
CA THR A 17 -6.51 -0.61 -18.89
C THR A 17 -6.36 0.16 -17.57
N ALA A 18 -6.47 -0.52 -16.45
CA ALA A 18 -6.32 0.10 -15.13
C ALA A 18 -4.83 0.29 -14.79
N ALA A 19 -4.49 1.45 -14.25
CA ALA A 19 -3.19 1.68 -13.63
C ALA A 19 -3.24 1.14 -12.19
N GLY A 20 -2.50 0.04 -11.93
CA GLY A 20 -2.33 -0.54 -10.61
C GLY A 20 -2.73 -2.02 -10.52
N GLY A 21 -1.86 -2.82 -9.90
CA GLY A 21 -2.00 -4.27 -9.82
C GLY A 21 -3.30 -4.74 -9.13
N LEU A 22 -3.77 -4.01 -8.10
CA LEU A 22 -5.02 -4.35 -7.40
C LEU A 22 -6.25 -4.23 -8.31
N ALA A 23 -6.40 -3.11 -9.03
CA ALA A 23 -7.55 -2.89 -9.91
C ALA A 23 -7.61 -3.94 -11.02
N VAL A 24 -6.45 -4.37 -11.51
CA VAL A 24 -6.33 -5.46 -12.48
C VAL A 24 -6.76 -6.80 -11.88
N ALA A 25 -6.22 -7.14 -10.70
CA ALA A 25 -6.56 -8.39 -10.01
C ALA A 25 -8.08 -8.51 -9.71
N MET A 26 -8.71 -7.40 -9.29
CA MET A 26 -10.15 -7.35 -9.04
C MET A 26 -10.96 -7.44 -10.33
N GLY A 27 -10.55 -6.70 -11.36
CA GLY A 27 -11.19 -6.73 -12.68
C GLY A 27 -11.17 -8.12 -13.27
N ASP A 28 -10.04 -8.83 -13.21
CA ASP A 28 -9.88 -10.20 -13.69
C ASP A 28 -10.74 -11.19 -12.91
N ALA A 29 -10.80 -11.06 -11.59
CA ALA A 29 -11.67 -11.87 -10.75
C ALA A 29 -13.14 -11.76 -11.17
N LEU A 30 -13.64 -10.54 -11.35
CA LEU A 30 -15.03 -10.27 -11.70
C LEU A 30 -15.36 -10.56 -13.18
N ARG A 31 -14.42 -10.35 -14.11
CA ARG A 31 -14.64 -10.69 -15.52
C ARG A 31 -14.99 -12.17 -15.73
N GLN A 32 -14.36 -13.05 -14.96
CA GLN A 32 -14.60 -14.50 -15.06
C GLN A 32 -15.93 -14.92 -14.43
N THR A 33 -16.25 -14.41 -13.25
CA THR A 33 -17.39 -14.86 -12.46
C THR A 33 -18.65 -14.00 -12.63
N GLY A 34 -18.51 -12.78 -13.14
CA GLY A 34 -19.53 -11.75 -12.99
C GLY A 34 -19.60 -11.27 -11.54
N GLY A 35 -20.52 -10.36 -11.26
CA GLY A 35 -20.76 -9.88 -9.90
C GLY A 35 -20.99 -8.37 -9.80
N LEU A 36 -20.84 -7.83 -8.60
CA LEU A 36 -20.98 -6.42 -8.31
C LEU A 36 -19.64 -5.85 -7.85
N TRP A 37 -19.23 -4.70 -8.40
CA TRP A 37 -18.11 -3.92 -7.89
C TRP A 37 -18.64 -2.59 -7.36
N PHE A 38 -18.47 -2.36 -6.06
CA PHE A 38 -18.98 -1.19 -5.36
C PHE A 38 -17.86 -0.35 -4.75
N GLY A 39 -18.02 0.97 -4.77
CA GLY A 39 -17.12 1.92 -4.11
C GLY A 39 -17.27 3.35 -4.59
N TRP A 40 -16.28 4.19 -4.30
CA TRP A 40 -16.22 5.56 -4.76
C TRP A 40 -15.90 5.63 -6.27
N SER A 41 -16.59 6.55 -6.98
CA SER A 41 -16.37 6.81 -8.42
C SER A 41 -15.01 7.43 -8.75
N GLY A 42 -14.42 8.12 -7.78
CA GLY A 42 -13.28 9.02 -7.96
C GLY A 42 -13.68 10.47 -8.23
N THR A 43 -14.98 10.76 -8.33
CA THR A 43 -15.51 12.12 -8.49
C THR A 43 -15.73 12.76 -7.12
N VAL A 44 -15.32 14.01 -7.00
CA VAL A 44 -15.60 14.89 -5.87
C VAL A 44 -16.58 15.95 -6.32
N THR A 45 -17.71 16.06 -5.63
CA THR A 45 -18.73 17.07 -5.91
C THR A 45 -18.49 18.29 -5.02
N ASP A 46 -18.48 19.48 -5.63
CA ASP A 46 -18.44 20.75 -4.88
C ASP A 46 -19.87 21.23 -4.59
N ASP A 47 -20.08 21.86 -3.43
CA ASP A 47 -21.36 22.45 -3.04
C ASP A 47 -21.76 23.52 -4.08
N GLY A 48 -22.84 23.27 -4.80
CA GLY A 48 -23.41 24.21 -5.76
C GLY A 48 -23.46 23.77 -7.22
N ALA A 49 -22.87 22.63 -7.60
CA ALA A 49 -23.03 22.09 -8.95
C ALA A 49 -24.38 21.38 -9.10
N GLN A 50 -24.99 21.43 -10.30
CA GLN A 50 -26.17 20.64 -10.70
C GLN A 50 -25.87 19.12 -10.75
N ALA A 51 -25.00 18.63 -9.88
CA ALA A 51 -24.66 17.23 -9.75
C ALA A 51 -25.71 16.49 -8.91
N ALA A 52 -25.86 15.19 -9.14
CA ALA A 52 -26.69 14.36 -8.29
C ALA A 52 -26.28 14.51 -6.82
N PRO A 53 -27.21 14.45 -5.85
CA PRO A 53 -26.88 14.63 -4.43
C PRO A 53 -25.76 13.71 -4.01
N ALA A 54 -24.82 14.19 -3.20
CA ALA A 54 -23.75 13.41 -2.63
C ALA A 54 -24.30 12.09 -2.05
N GLY A 55 -23.65 10.97 -2.39
CA GLY A 55 -24.15 9.65 -2.01
C GLY A 55 -25.17 9.00 -2.95
N HIS A 56 -25.51 9.58 -4.10
CA HIS A 56 -26.29 8.87 -5.12
C HIS A 56 -25.48 7.69 -5.67
N VAL A 57 -26.16 6.56 -5.94
CA VAL A 57 -25.51 5.36 -6.50
C VAL A 57 -25.69 5.36 -8.01
N HIS A 58 -24.59 5.55 -8.72
CA HIS A 58 -24.53 5.39 -10.17
C HIS A 58 -24.29 3.93 -10.53
N ARG A 59 -25.11 3.38 -11.43
CA ARG A 59 -24.95 2.00 -11.90
C ARG A 59 -24.59 1.98 -13.38
N SER A 60 -23.62 1.15 -13.73
CA SER A 60 -23.25 0.85 -15.12
C SER A 60 -22.90 -0.63 -15.28
N GLN A 61 -22.84 -1.10 -16.51
CA GLN A 61 -22.52 -2.49 -16.83
C GLN A 61 -21.24 -2.55 -17.64
N ALA A 62 -20.29 -3.38 -17.20
CA ALA A 62 -19.04 -3.67 -17.89
C ALA A 62 -18.94 -5.19 -18.13
N GLY A 63 -19.43 -5.67 -19.27
CA GLY A 63 -19.56 -7.09 -19.56
C GLY A 63 -20.50 -7.80 -18.56
N LYS A 64 -19.98 -8.79 -17.81
CA LYS A 64 -20.75 -9.51 -16.78
C LYS A 64 -20.71 -8.81 -15.41
N VAL A 65 -20.03 -7.67 -15.29
CA VAL A 65 -19.81 -6.98 -14.03
C VAL A 65 -20.72 -5.76 -13.93
N THR A 66 -21.51 -5.68 -12.87
CA THR A 66 -22.24 -4.47 -12.52
C THR A 66 -21.32 -3.57 -11.72
N LEU A 67 -21.12 -2.34 -12.17
CA LEU A 67 -20.40 -1.31 -11.42
C LEU A 67 -21.43 -0.45 -10.69
N ALA A 68 -21.22 -0.22 -9.40
CA ALA A 68 -22.04 0.67 -8.59
C ALA A 68 -21.12 1.65 -7.86
N THR A 69 -21.22 2.92 -8.17
CA THR A 69 -20.31 3.94 -7.65
C THR A 69 -21.05 5.05 -6.91
N VAL A 70 -20.37 5.63 -5.93
CA VAL A 70 -20.87 6.73 -5.11
C VAL A 70 -19.92 7.91 -5.25
N ASP A 71 -20.42 9.11 -5.49
CA ASP A 71 -19.64 10.33 -5.45
C ASP A 71 -19.52 10.83 -4.01
N LEU A 72 -18.36 11.43 -3.67
CA LEU A 72 -18.13 12.06 -2.38
C LEU A 72 -18.17 13.58 -2.53
N ASP A 73 -18.68 14.27 -1.51
CA ASP A 73 -18.50 15.71 -1.42
C ASP A 73 -17.06 16.07 -1.01
N ARG A 74 -16.72 17.35 -1.12
CA ARG A 74 -15.37 17.86 -0.81
C ARG A 74 -14.97 17.57 0.63
N ALA A 75 -15.86 17.81 1.59
CA ALA A 75 -15.59 17.63 3.01
C ALA A 75 -15.35 16.15 3.37
N ASP A 76 -16.15 15.26 2.77
CA ASP A 76 -15.97 13.82 2.92
C ASP A 76 -14.69 13.33 2.27
N HIS A 77 -14.39 13.78 1.04
CA HIS A 77 -13.10 13.45 0.39
C HIS A 77 -11.91 13.89 1.23
N ASP A 78 -11.91 15.14 1.72
CA ASP A 78 -10.77 15.72 2.43
C ASP A 78 -10.58 15.08 3.80
N SER A 79 -11.65 14.76 4.54
CA SER A 79 -11.53 14.11 5.85
C SER A 79 -11.26 12.59 5.74
N TYR A 80 -11.93 11.89 4.84
CA TYR A 80 -11.84 10.43 4.69
C TYR A 80 -10.62 10.00 3.89
N TYR A 81 -10.49 10.50 2.63
CA TYR A 81 -9.46 10.03 1.71
C TYR A 81 -8.12 10.73 1.93
N ALA A 82 -8.08 12.07 1.79
CA ALA A 82 -6.84 12.82 1.94
C ALA A 82 -6.37 12.81 3.42
N GLY A 83 -7.29 13.04 4.35
CA GLY A 83 -7.01 13.16 5.77
C GLY A 83 -6.75 11.81 6.43
N TYR A 84 -7.79 11.10 6.89
CA TYR A 84 -7.56 9.92 7.74
C TYR A 84 -6.88 8.76 7.01
N SER A 85 -7.36 8.40 5.80
CA SER A 85 -6.77 7.28 5.07
C SER A 85 -5.32 7.53 4.68
N ASN A 86 -5.01 8.68 4.06
CA ASN A 86 -3.69 8.96 3.51
C ASN A 86 -2.82 9.84 4.41
N GLY A 87 -3.41 10.58 5.34
CA GLY A 87 -2.70 11.40 6.31
C GLY A 87 -2.46 10.73 7.67
N VAL A 88 -3.22 9.67 8.03
CA VAL A 88 -3.04 8.91 9.28
C VAL A 88 -2.68 7.46 9.00
N LEU A 89 -3.59 6.68 8.39
CA LEU A 89 -3.42 5.24 8.25
C LEU A 89 -2.22 4.89 7.35
N TRP A 90 -2.11 5.52 6.19
CA TRP A 90 -1.02 5.23 5.26
C TRP A 90 0.37 5.44 5.89
N PRO A 91 0.71 6.61 6.49
CA PRO A 91 2.02 6.79 7.09
C PRO A 91 2.26 5.87 8.29
N VAL A 92 1.29 5.68 9.19
CA VAL A 92 1.45 4.79 10.35
C VAL A 92 1.70 3.36 9.93
N PHE A 93 0.91 2.83 8.96
CA PHE A 93 1.06 1.47 8.47
C PHE A 93 2.40 1.24 7.73
N HIS A 94 3.00 2.32 7.22
CA HIS A 94 4.33 2.28 6.61
C HIS A 94 5.46 2.71 7.57
N GLY A 95 5.17 2.87 8.88
CA GLY A 95 6.16 3.19 9.91
C GLY A 95 6.69 4.63 9.86
N ARG A 96 5.93 5.56 9.26
CA ARG A 96 6.29 6.98 9.12
C ARG A 96 5.40 7.85 10.02
N LEU A 97 5.51 7.65 11.35
CA LEU A 97 4.77 8.43 12.34
C LEU A 97 5.05 9.94 12.23
N ASP A 98 6.24 10.30 11.77
CA ASP A 98 6.68 11.68 11.52
C ASP A 98 5.85 12.40 10.44
N LEU A 99 5.15 11.65 9.57
CA LEU A 99 4.29 12.17 8.52
C LEU A 99 2.78 12.03 8.85
N ALA A 100 2.44 11.46 10.01
CA ALA A 100 1.05 11.24 10.37
C ALA A 100 0.42 12.53 10.95
N ASN A 101 -0.80 12.84 10.49
CA ASN A 101 -1.61 13.95 10.99
C ASN A 101 -2.73 13.41 11.89
N PHE A 102 -2.56 13.48 13.21
CA PHE A 102 -3.51 12.98 14.20
C PHE A 102 -4.62 13.98 14.56
N ASP A 103 -5.13 14.76 13.60
CA ASP A 103 -6.30 15.62 13.82
C ASP A 103 -7.53 14.75 14.12
N THR A 104 -8.16 15.03 15.27
CA THR A 104 -9.32 14.25 15.77
C THR A 104 -10.56 14.34 14.89
N GLY A 105 -10.72 15.39 14.09
CA GLY A 105 -11.81 15.57 13.13
C GLY A 105 -11.78 14.57 11.98
N LEU A 106 -10.58 14.09 11.61
CA LEU A 106 -10.39 13.20 10.47
C LEU A 106 -11.02 11.81 10.67
N ALA A 107 -10.92 11.25 11.88
CA ALA A 107 -11.54 9.97 12.23
C ALA A 107 -13.06 10.00 12.11
N ALA A 108 -13.69 11.12 12.47
CA ALA A 108 -15.14 11.29 12.32
C ALA A 108 -15.57 11.27 10.85
N GLY A 109 -14.83 11.93 9.95
CA GLY A 109 -15.06 11.89 8.50
C GLY A 109 -14.88 10.49 7.93
N TYR A 110 -13.81 9.80 8.33
CA TYR A 110 -13.56 8.42 7.92
C TYR A 110 -14.72 7.48 8.31
N ARG A 111 -15.24 7.60 9.53
CA ARG A 111 -16.40 6.86 10.00
C ARG A 111 -17.65 7.21 9.20
N ARG A 112 -17.94 8.51 9.01
CA ARG A 112 -19.12 8.98 8.28
C ARG A 112 -19.20 8.45 6.85
N VAL A 113 -18.08 8.45 6.13
CA VAL A 113 -18.03 7.90 4.76
C VAL A 113 -18.25 6.39 4.75
N ASN A 114 -17.66 5.63 5.69
CA ASN A 114 -17.92 4.19 5.79
C ASN A 114 -19.39 3.90 6.11
N GLN A 115 -20.06 4.72 6.93
CA GLN A 115 -21.50 4.65 7.19
C GLN A 115 -22.32 4.96 5.93
N LEU A 116 -21.94 5.99 5.19
CA LEU A 116 -22.57 6.32 3.90
C LEU A 116 -22.49 5.13 2.94
N LEU A 117 -21.29 4.59 2.75
CA LEU A 117 -21.05 3.44 1.85
C LEU A 117 -21.86 2.22 2.29
N ALA A 118 -21.93 1.91 3.59
CA ALA A 118 -22.73 0.80 4.11
C ALA A 118 -24.21 0.97 3.81
N ARG A 119 -24.79 2.16 4.05
CA ARG A 119 -26.19 2.47 3.73
C ARG A 119 -26.51 2.37 2.24
N ARG A 120 -25.55 2.73 1.37
CA ARG A 120 -25.72 2.68 -0.09
C ARG A 120 -25.52 1.29 -0.66
N LEU A 121 -24.66 0.48 -0.04
CA LEU A 121 -24.41 -0.89 -0.46
C LEU A 121 -25.54 -1.84 -0.07
N LEU A 122 -26.06 -1.75 1.17
CA LEU A 122 -27.00 -2.73 1.72
C LEU A 122 -28.22 -3.01 0.81
N PRO A 123 -28.88 -2.01 0.20
CA PRO A 123 -30.03 -2.25 -0.69
C PRO A 123 -29.66 -2.94 -2.02
N LEU A 124 -28.35 -3.08 -2.33
CA LEU A 124 -27.87 -3.72 -3.56
C LEU A 124 -27.58 -5.20 -3.36
N LEU A 125 -27.60 -5.68 -2.11
CA LEU A 125 -27.21 -7.02 -1.73
C LEU A 125 -28.37 -8.01 -1.85
N ALA A 126 -28.04 -9.20 -2.35
CA ALA A 126 -28.92 -10.36 -2.26
C ALA A 126 -28.56 -11.20 -1.01
N GLU A 127 -29.47 -12.07 -0.59
CA GLU A 127 -29.34 -12.85 0.66
C GLU A 127 -28.10 -13.76 0.67
N ASP A 128 -27.76 -14.37 -0.47
CA ASP A 128 -26.66 -15.31 -0.64
C ASP A 128 -25.36 -14.68 -1.17
N ASP A 129 -25.26 -13.34 -1.24
CA ASP A 129 -24.05 -12.65 -1.68
C ASP A 129 -22.88 -12.92 -0.74
N ILE A 130 -21.67 -12.97 -1.34
CA ILE A 130 -20.39 -13.00 -0.62
C ILE A 130 -19.70 -11.67 -0.83
N LEU A 131 -19.41 -10.94 0.26
CA LEU A 131 -18.78 -9.64 0.22
C LEU A 131 -17.27 -9.76 0.42
N TRP A 132 -16.49 -9.08 -0.42
CA TRP A 132 -15.05 -9.01 -0.33
C TRP A 132 -14.59 -7.56 -0.31
N VAL A 133 -14.24 -7.09 0.90
CA VAL A 133 -13.88 -5.70 1.17
C VAL A 133 -12.37 -5.55 1.10
N HIS A 134 -11.90 -4.49 0.43
CA HIS A 134 -10.49 -4.28 0.17
C HIS A 134 -9.97 -2.98 0.76
N ASP A 135 -8.87 -3.15 1.51
CA ASP A 135 -7.89 -2.16 1.89
C ASP A 135 -8.31 -1.20 3.03
N TYR A 136 -7.32 -0.53 3.58
CA TYR A 136 -7.34 0.28 4.80
C TYR A 136 -8.39 1.40 4.82
N HIS A 137 -8.89 1.80 3.67
CA HIS A 137 -9.96 2.80 3.57
C HIS A 137 -11.30 2.30 4.17
N LEU A 138 -11.52 0.99 4.21
CA LEU A 138 -12.81 0.37 4.47
C LEU A 138 -12.81 -0.54 5.71
N ILE A 139 -11.85 -0.39 6.61
CA ILE A 139 -11.77 -1.21 7.82
C ILE A 139 -13.09 -1.22 8.61
N PRO A 140 -13.82 -0.08 8.81
CA PRO A 140 -15.06 -0.07 9.57
C PRO A 140 -16.27 -0.59 8.81
N LEU A 141 -16.20 -0.80 7.50
CA LEU A 141 -17.37 -1.05 6.66
C LEU A 141 -18.22 -2.24 7.12
N ALA A 142 -17.58 -3.37 7.52
CA ALA A 142 -18.35 -4.52 8.00
C ALA A 142 -19.09 -4.21 9.30
N ALA A 143 -18.49 -3.49 10.24
CA ALA A 143 -19.14 -3.09 11.47
C ALA A 143 -20.39 -2.23 11.19
N GLU A 144 -20.30 -1.28 10.27
CA GLU A 144 -21.42 -0.44 9.84
C GLU A 144 -22.51 -1.27 9.10
N LEU A 145 -22.12 -2.22 8.26
CA LEU A 145 -23.06 -3.15 7.60
C LEU A 145 -23.77 -4.06 8.62
N ARG A 146 -23.04 -4.62 9.60
CA ARG A 146 -23.62 -5.45 10.66
C ARG A 146 -24.63 -4.65 11.50
N ALA A 147 -24.32 -3.41 11.84
CA ALA A 147 -25.22 -2.50 12.55
C ALA A 147 -26.54 -2.24 11.77
N LEU A 148 -26.49 -2.31 10.44
CA LEU A 148 -27.66 -2.20 9.56
C LEU A 148 -28.37 -3.56 9.30
N GLY A 149 -27.95 -4.64 9.96
CA GLY A 149 -28.57 -5.96 9.84
C GLY A 149 -28.04 -6.84 8.70
N CYS A 150 -26.91 -6.51 8.08
CA CYS A 150 -26.27 -7.33 7.05
C CYS A 150 -25.88 -8.71 7.62
N ARG A 151 -26.35 -9.78 6.98
CA ARG A 151 -26.10 -11.18 7.41
C ARG A 151 -25.17 -11.95 6.48
N GLN A 152 -24.84 -11.40 5.34
CA GLN A 152 -23.95 -12.00 4.34
C GLN A 152 -22.56 -12.29 4.92
N ARG A 153 -21.83 -13.20 4.30
CA ARG A 153 -20.42 -13.43 4.62
C ARG A 153 -19.59 -12.25 4.14
N ILE A 154 -18.74 -11.72 5.01
CA ILE A 154 -17.90 -10.56 4.72
C ILE A 154 -16.44 -10.92 4.99
N GLY A 155 -15.62 -10.93 3.93
CA GLY A 155 -14.16 -11.01 4.04
C GLY A 155 -13.51 -9.64 3.87
N PHE A 156 -12.42 -9.40 4.56
CA PHE A 156 -11.59 -8.20 4.43
C PHE A 156 -10.19 -8.57 3.98
N PHE A 157 -9.60 -7.78 3.08
CA PHE A 157 -8.22 -7.95 2.67
C PHE A 157 -7.44 -6.64 2.78
N LEU A 158 -6.35 -6.66 3.55
CA LEU A 158 -5.44 -5.52 3.71
C LEU A 158 -4.28 -5.64 2.72
N HIS A 159 -4.13 -4.63 1.84
CA HIS A 159 -3.07 -4.62 0.83
C HIS A 159 -1.77 -3.96 1.28
N ILE A 160 -1.82 -3.15 2.32
CA ILE A 160 -0.66 -2.49 2.95
C ILE A 160 -0.17 -3.30 4.15
N PRO A 161 1.05 -3.06 4.67
CA PRO A 161 1.53 -3.78 5.84
C PRO A 161 0.63 -3.54 7.06
N LEU A 162 0.47 -4.53 7.92
CA LEU A 162 -0.06 -4.30 9.26
C LEU A 162 1.12 -3.96 10.20
N PRO A 163 1.15 -2.77 10.84
CA PRO A 163 2.26 -2.41 11.71
C PRO A 163 2.23 -3.20 13.02
N PRO A 164 3.38 -3.32 13.72
CA PRO A 164 3.40 -3.89 15.07
C PRO A 164 2.53 -3.08 16.04
N PRO A 165 2.06 -3.69 17.16
CA PRO A 165 1.14 -3.04 18.11
C PRO A 165 1.63 -1.67 18.59
N THR A 166 2.92 -1.53 18.86
CA THR A 166 3.53 -0.27 19.32
C THR A 166 3.39 0.90 18.35
N LEU A 167 3.44 0.64 17.04
CA LEU A 167 3.19 1.67 16.03
C LEU A 167 1.70 1.90 15.81
N LEU A 168 0.91 0.84 15.84
CA LEU A 168 -0.54 0.93 15.65
C LEU A 168 -1.20 1.72 16.77
N ALA A 169 -0.74 1.55 18.01
CA ALA A 169 -1.21 2.27 19.19
C ALA A 169 -0.92 3.79 19.15
N ALA A 170 -0.08 4.26 18.24
CA ALA A 170 0.09 5.71 18.01
C ALA A 170 -1.17 6.36 17.39
N ILE A 171 -2.06 5.58 16.76
CA ILE A 171 -3.35 6.08 16.28
C ILE A 171 -4.28 6.23 17.50
N PRO A 172 -4.80 7.43 17.81
CA PRO A 172 -5.64 7.61 18.99
C PRO A 172 -6.85 6.68 19.03
N GLU A 173 -7.46 6.39 17.88
CA GLU A 173 -8.62 5.53 17.74
C GLU A 173 -8.28 4.07 17.40
N HIS A 174 -7.04 3.62 17.60
CA HIS A 174 -6.59 2.27 17.22
C HIS A 174 -7.48 1.16 17.77
N ALA A 175 -7.93 1.30 19.02
CA ALA A 175 -8.78 0.30 19.66
C ALA A 175 -10.14 0.15 18.95
N TRP A 176 -10.76 1.28 18.54
CA TRP A 176 -11.97 1.27 17.74
C TRP A 176 -11.71 0.67 16.35
N LEU A 177 -10.64 1.10 15.68
CA LEU A 177 -10.30 0.65 14.33
C LEU A 177 -10.10 -0.87 14.30
N MET A 178 -9.31 -1.42 15.23
CA MET A 178 -9.02 -2.84 15.30
C MET A 178 -10.24 -3.68 15.76
N ARG A 179 -11.09 -3.12 16.63
CA ARG A 179 -12.37 -3.75 16.97
C ARG A 179 -13.26 -3.92 15.74
N CYS A 180 -13.26 -2.97 14.79
CA CYS A 180 -14.04 -3.08 13.56
C CYS A 180 -13.67 -4.29 12.71
N LEU A 181 -12.42 -4.78 12.78
CA LEU A 181 -12.00 -6.00 12.08
C LEU A 181 -12.73 -7.24 12.58
N PHE A 182 -13.18 -7.28 13.84
CA PHE A 182 -13.96 -8.39 14.38
C PHE A 182 -15.40 -8.47 13.87
N ALA A 183 -15.83 -7.54 13.01
CA ALA A 183 -17.10 -7.61 12.28
C ALA A 183 -17.01 -8.45 10.99
N TYR A 184 -15.80 -8.78 10.56
CA TYR A 184 -15.55 -9.64 9.40
C TYR A 184 -15.51 -11.12 9.79
N ASP A 185 -15.90 -12.00 8.87
CA ASP A 185 -15.79 -13.45 9.06
C ASP A 185 -14.35 -13.94 8.79
N LEU A 186 -13.63 -13.26 7.86
CA LEU A 186 -12.25 -13.54 7.51
C LEU A 186 -11.49 -12.22 7.27
N VAL A 187 -10.32 -12.09 7.85
CA VAL A 187 -9.33 -11.05 7.53
C VAL A 187 -8.13 -11.70 6.85
N GLY A 188 -7.80 -11.23 5.65
CA GLY A 188 -6.61 -11.61 4.91
C GLY A 188 -5.55 -10.53 4.99
N LEU A 189 -4.33 -10.93 5.26
CA LEU A 189 -3.14 -10.10 5.30
C LEU A 189 -2.13 -10.57 4.24
N GLN A 190 -1.10 -9.77 3.98
CA GLN A 190 -0.14 -10.09 2.93
C GLN A 190 0.91 -11.12 3.35
N THR A 191 1.33 -11.10 4.63
CA THR A 191 2.50 -11.82 5.11
C THR A 191 2.21 -12.53 6.44
N ARG A 192 3.00 -13.55 6.76
CA ARG A 192 2.98 -14.17 8.08
C ARG A 192 3.36 -13.18 9.17
N GLN A 193 4.29 -12.26 8.88
CA GLN A 193 4.66 -11.21 9.83
C GLN A 193 3.47 -10.31 10.16
N ASP A 194 2.64 -9.95 9.19
CA ASP A 194 1.44 -9.16 9.44
C ASP A 194 0.44 -9.91 10.34
N VAL A 195 0.28 -11.24 10.13
CA VAL A 195 -0.56 -12.09 11.02
C VAL A 195 0.00 -12.13 12.43
N GLN A 196 1.32 -12.22 12.60
CA GLN A 196 1.96 -12.17 13.93
C GLN A 196 1.76 -10.81 14.61
N HIS A 197 1.80 -9.70 13.86
CA HIS A 197 1.48 -8.38 14.40
C HIS A 197 0.01 -8.30 14.84
N PHE A 198 -0.90 -8.87 14.05
CA PHE A 198 -2.32 -8.96 14.43
C PHE A 198 -2.52 -9.79 15.71
N GLU A 199 -1.92 -10.97 15.78
CA GLU A 199 -1.96 -11.83 16.96
C GLU A 199 -1.46 -11.12 18.22
N ARG A 200 -0.30 -10.48 18.13
CA ARG A 200 0.25 -9.70 19.25
C ARG A 200 -0.69 -8.58 19.67
N TYR A 201 -1.25 -7.84 18.72
CA TYR A 201 -2.22 -6.79 19.03
C TYR A 201 -3.45 -7.35 19.76
N VAL A 202 -4.00 -8.47 19.29
CA VAL A 202 -5.15 -9.12 19.94
C VAL A 202 -4.84 -9.53 21.37
N CYS A 203 -3.67 -10.11 21.61
CA CYS A 203 -3.30 -10.62 22.94
C CYS A 203 -2.83 -9.51 23.89
N GLU A 204 -2.05 -8.53 23.40
CA GLU A 204 -1.40 -7.52 24.23
C GLU A 204 -2.30 -6.30 24.47
N GLU A 205 -3.06 -5.85 23.43
CA GLU A 205 -3.82 -4.59 23.48
C GLU A 205 -5.34 -4.80 23.58
N ALA A 206 -5.88 -5.82 22.92
CA ALA A 206 -7.33 -6.04 22.89
C ALA A 206 -7.83 -6.99 24.01
N GLY A 207 -6.96 -7.51 24.86
CA GLY A 207 -7.32 -8.47 25.92
C GLY A 207 -7.93 -9.76 25.37
N GLY A 208 -7.62 -10.12 24.13
CA GLY A 208 -8.12 -11.29 23.44
C GLY A 208 -7.17 -12.48 23.53
N GLN A 209 -7.46 -13.52 22.75
CA GLN A 209 -6.66 -14.75 22.70
C GLN A 209 -6.64 -15.37 21.31
N ALA A 210 -5.53 -16.03 20.97
CA ALA A 210 -5.43 -16.92 19.82
C ALA A 210 -6.07 -18.28 20.15
N LEU A 211 -6.86 -18.82 19.21
CA LEU A 211 -7.57 -20.09 19.36
C LEU A 211 -6.96 -21.24 18.54
N GLY A 212 -5.86 -20.96 17.81
CA GLY A 212 -5.26 -21.88 16.84
C GLY A 212 -5.90 -21.73 15.43
N ASP A 213 -5.25 -22.29 14.43
CA ASP A 213 -5.68 -22.32 13.02
C ASP A 213 -6.05 -20.93 12.43
N GLY A 214 -5.38 -19.86 12.92
CA GLY A 214 -5.66 -18.49 12.52
C GLY A 214 -6.96 -17.92 13.09
N ALA A 215 -7.58 -18.57 14.07
CA ALA A 215 -8.76 -18.06 14.76
C ALA A 215 -8.38 -17.27 16.01
N PHE A 216 -9.06 -16.15 16.23
CA PHE A 216 -8.85 -15.22 17.33
C PHE A 216 -10.18 -14.90 18.01
N ARG A 217 -10.14 -14.57 19.29
CA ARG A 217 -11.30 -14.08 20.05
C ARG A 217 -10.94 -12.81 20.79
N ALA A 218 -11.68 -11.73 20.55
CA ALA A 218 -11.63 -10.49 21.32
C ALA A 218 -12.98 -9.78 21.23
N HIS A 219 -13.27 -8.86 22.14
CA HIS A 219 -14.51 -8.07 22.17
C HIS A 219 -15.79 -8.91 22.14
N GLY A 220 -15.76 -10.16 22.66
CA GLY A 220 -16.87 -11.10 22.60
C GLY A 220 -17.10 -11.75 21.23
N GLN A 221 -16.24 -11.50 20.25
CA GLN A 221 -16.36 -11.95 18.87
C GLN A 221 -15.25 -12.92 18.48
N ARG A 222 -15.52 -13.77 17.48
CA ARG A 222 -14.53 -14.66 16.86
C ARG A 222 -14.24 -14.21 15.45
N LEU A 223 -12.95 -14.17 15.08
CA LEU A 223 -12.44 -13.79 13.76
C LEU A 223 -11.43 -14.83 13.29
N VAL A 224 -11.38 -15.08 11.98
CA VAL A 224 -10.27 -15.81 11.34
C VAL A 224 -9.38 -14.79 10.64
N CYS A 225 -8.06 -14.81 10.93
CA CYS A 225 -7.05 -13.98 10.28
C CYS A 225 -5.92 -14.87 9.76
N ARG A 226 -5.61 -14.77 8.45
CA ARG A 226 -4.58 -15.58 7.78
C ARG A 226 -3.83 -14.76 6.75
N ASP A 227 -2.64 -15.24 6.36
CA ASP A 227 -1.88 -14.67 5.25
C ASP A 227 -2.33 -15.25 3.90
N PHE A 228 -2.48 -14.35 2.93
CA PHE A 228 -2.77 -14.66 1.53
C PHE A 228 -1.93 -13.73 0.66
N PRO A 229 -0.68 -14.06 0.36
CA PRO A 229 0.20 -13.18 -0.42
C PRO A 229 -0.34 -12.99 -1.84
N ILE A 230 -0.72 -11.76 -2.19
CA ILE A 230 -1.26 -11.45 -3.51
C ILE A 230 -0.22 -11.68 -4.61
N GLY A 231 -0.61 -12.37 -5.68
CA GLY A 231 0.18 -12.58 -6.88
C GLY A 231 -0.15 -11.62 -8.02
N ILE A 232 0.51 -11.85 -9.15
CA ILE A 232 0.17 -11.27 -10.46
C ILE A 232 -0.41 -12.37 -11.36
N ASP A 233 -1.06 -11.99 -12.44
CA ASP A 233 -1.35 -12.90 -13.56
C ASP A 233 -0.03 -13.15 -14.32
N VAL A 234 0.67 -14.23 -13.94
CA VAL A 234 1.99 -14.55 -14.48
C VAL A 234 1.92 -14.84 -15.97
N ASP A 235 0.98 -15.68 -16.39
CA ASP A 235 0.84 -16.05 -17.80
C ASP A 235 0.44 -14.85 -18.66
N GLY A 236 -0.51 -14.04 -18.19
CA GLY A 236 -0.92 -12.81 -18.85
C GLY A 236 0.22 -11.79 -18.94
N PHE A 237 1.05 -11.67 -17.91
CA PHE A 237 2.19 -10.74 -17.94
C PHE A 237 3.32 -11.25 -18.84
N MET A 238 3.60 -12.56 -18.86
CA MET A 238 4.54 -13.17 -19.80
C MET A 238 4.08 -13.02 -21.26
N ALA A 239 2.78 -13.19 -21.52
CA ALA A 239 2.21 -12.94 -22.85
C ALA A 239 2.34 -11.46 -23.25
N LEU A 240 2.09 -10.53 -22.31
CA LEU A 240 2.29 -9.10 -22.53
C LEU A 240 3.75 -8.77 -22.84
N ALA A 241 4.72 -9.44 -22.20
CA ALA A 241 6.15 -9.29 -22.46
C ALA A 241 6.54 -9.71 -23.88
N GLN A 242 5.76 -10.57 -24.51
CA GLN A 242 5.95 -11.00 -25.90
C GLN A 242 5.11 -10.17 -26.90
N GLY A 243 4.31 -9.21 -26.43
CA GLY A 243 3.50 -8.31 -27.26
C GLY A 243 4.34 -7.32 -28.06
N GLY A 244 3.77 -6.72 -29.12
CA GLY A 244 4.46 -5.77 -29.99
C GLY A 244 5.07 -4.58 -29.25
N ALA A 245 4.26 -3.86 -28.48
CA ALA A 245 4.73 -2.68 -27.72
C ALA A 245 5.88 -3.01 -26.74
N SER A 246 5.82 -4.19 -26.12
CA SER A 246 6.87 -4.67 -25.22
C SER A 246 8.16 -5.00 -25.96
N ARG A 247 8.06 -5.68 -27.10
CA ARG A 247 9.23 -5.97 -27.96
C ARG A 247 9.87 -4.70 -28.48
N ASP A 248 9.07 -3.77 -28.99
CA ASP A 248 9.57 -2.47 -29.49
C ASP A 248 10.29 -1.69 -28.38
N MET A 249 9.74 -1.69 -27.17
CA MET A 249 10.38 -1.08 -26.00
C MET A 249 11.70 -1.78 -25.66
N HIS A 250 11.73 -3.11 -25.62
CA HIS A 250 12.93 -3.89 -25.37
C HIS A 250 14.04 -3.60 -26.39
N GLU A 251 13.72 -3.67 -27.70
CA GLU A 251 14.69 -3.42 -28.77
C GLU A 251 15.20 -1.97 -28.73
N ARG A 252 14.32 -1.00 -28.48
CA ARG A 252 14.72 0.39 -28.32
C ARG A 252 15.70 0.56 -27.16
N MET A 253 15.42 -0.01 -25.99
CA MET A 253 16.30 0.07 -24.84
C MET A 253 17.62 -0.65 -25.09
N LYS A 254 17.60 -1.81 -25.72
CA LYS A 254 18.79 -2.57 -26.10
C LYS A 254 19.68 -1.80 -27.08
N HIS A 255 19.09 -1.11 -28.05
CA HIS A 255 19.82 -0.29 -28.99
C HIS A 255 20.42 0.96 -28.32
N GLU A 256 19.62 1.70 -27.54
CA GLU A 256 20.04 2.96 -26.90
C GLU A 256 21.13 2.71 -25.82
N TYR A 257 21.08 1.56 -25.16
CA TYR A 257 22.01 1.18 -24.08
C TYR A 257 22.90 -0.02 -24.44
N ALA A 258 23.23 -0.24 -25.70
CA ALA A 258 23.91 -1.43 -26.21
C ALA A 258 25.21 -1.80 -25.46
N GLN A 259 25.93 -0.80 -24.92
CA GLN A 259 27.18 -1.00 -24.19
C GLN A 259 27.06 -0.75 -22.68
N ARG A 260 25.82 -0.63 -22.16
CA ARG A 260 25.54 -0.25 -20.77
C ARG A 260 24.66 -1.26 -20.10
N ARG A 261 24.84 -1.44 -18.80
CA ARG A 261 23.92 -2.21 -17.95
C ARG A 261 22.83 -1.28 -17.44
N LEU A 262 21.59 -1.59 -17.77
CA LEU A 262 20.44 -0.86 -17.22
C LEU A 262 20.07 -1.39 -15.85
N LEU A 263 19.94 -0.46 -14.91
CA LEU A 263 19.25 -0.69 -13.62
C LEU A 263 17.88 -0.01 -13.72
N LEU A 264 16.86 -0.64 -13.16
CA LEU A 264 15.48 -0.16 -13.29
C LEU A 264 14.80 -0.09 -11.94
N GLY A 265 14.25 1.09 -11.62
CA GLY A 265 13.29 1.30 -10.54
C GLY A 265 11.98 1.81 -11.11
N ILE A 266 10.88 1.13 -10.82
CA ILE A 266 9.52 1.53 -11.19
C ILE A 266 8.66 1.58 -9.95
N ASP A 267 8.19 2.77 -9.58
CA ASP A 267 7.31 2.95 -8.43
C ASP A 267 6.35 4.13 -8.67
N ARG A 268 5.32 4.20 -7.86
CA ARG A 268 4.64 5.48 -7.63
C ARG A 268 5.60 6.39 -6.87
N LEU A 269 5.52 7.68 -7.09
CA LEU A 269 6.29 8.66 -6.32
C LEU A 269 5.71 8.75 -4.91
N ASP A 270 6.16 7.85 -4.03
CA ASP A 270 5.67 7.68 -2.66
C ASP A 270 6.86 7.50 -1.71
N TYR A 271 6.82 8.15 -0.56
CA TYR A 271 7.90 8.11 0.44
C TYR A 271 8.16 6.71 1.00
N SER A 272 7.17 5.81 0.97
CA SER A 272 7.34 4.43 1.40
C SER A 272 8.21 3.60 0.45
N LYS A 273 8.40 4.05 -0.80
CA LYS A 273 9.07 3.29 -1.87
C LYS A 273 10.60 3.40 -1.88
N GLY A 274 11.19 4.26 -1.02
CA GLY A 274 12.64 4.34 -0.85
C GLY A 274 13.41 4.86 -2.08
N LEU A 275 12.79 5.71 -2.90
CA LEU A 275 13.41 6.25 -4.11
C LEU A 275 14.67 7.06 -3.81
N PRO A 276 14.70 7.98 -2.81
CA PRO A 276 15.92 8.70 -2.44
C PRO A 276 17.04 7.76 -1.97
N GLN A 277 16.71 6.74 -1.17
CA GLN A 277 17.68 5.76 -0.69
C GLN A 277 18.28 4.96 -1.85
N ARG A 278 17.47 4.59 -2.86
CA ARG A 278 17.92 3.93 -4.09
C ARG A 278 18.90 4.79 -4.88
N LEU A 279 18.62 6.08 -5.03
CA LEU A 279 19.52 7.03 -5.70
C LEU A 279 20.85 7.19 -4.94
N ARG A 280 20.78 7.30 -3.61
CA ARG A 280 21.98 7.35 -2.77
C ARG A 280 22.84 6.08 -2.89
N ALA A 281 22.20 4.90 -2.91
CA ALA A 281 22.89 3.63 -3.13
C ALA A 281 23.52 3.55 -4.53
N PHE A 282 22.85 4.07 -5.55
CA PHE A 282 23.42 4.14 -6.89
C PHE A 282 24.59 5.14 -6.97
N ARG A 283 24.50 6.31 -6.31
CA ARG A 283 25.62 7.24 -6.18
C ARG A 283 26.83 6.60 -5.51
N GLU A 284 26.58 5.85 -4.42
CA GLU A 284 27.63 5.12 -3.68
C GLU A 284 28.27 4.03 -4.55
N LEU A 285 27.49 3.33 -5.38
CA LEU A 285 28.01 2.38 -6.36
C LEU A 285 29.01 3.07 -7.31
N LEU A 286 28.66 4.22 -7.87
CA LEU A 286 29.53 4.97 -8.80
C LEU A 286 30.79 5.53 -8.10
N ALA A 287 30.69 5.84 -6.80
CA ALA A 287 31.83 6.32 -6.01
C ALA A 287 32.83 5.20 -5.74
N ARG A 288 32.34 4.04 -5.25
CA ARG A 288 33.20 2.91 -4.84
C ARG A 288 33.67 2.03 -5.98
N HIS A 289 32.91 2.01 -7.08
CA HIS A 289 33.15 1.17 -8.25
C HIS A 289 33.29 2.03 -9.52
N PRO A 290 34.44 2.72 -9.68
CA PRO A 290 34.66 3.59 -10.84
C PRO A 290 34.53 2.85 -12.19
N GLU A 291 34.74 1.54 -12.22
CA GLU A 291 34.53 0.69 -13.39
C GLU A 291 33.06 0.64 -13.87
N GLN A 292 32.11 1.01 -13.01
CA GLN A 292 30.68 1.10 -13.38
C GLN A 292 30.32 2.44 -14.03
N ARG A 293 31.18 3.45 -13.91
CA ARG A 293 30.98 4.73 -14.61
C ARG A 293 30.98 4.47 -16.10
N ARG A 294 30.04 5.10 -16.83
CA ARG A 294 29.75 4.88 -18.25
C ARG A 294 29.18 3.50 -18.60
N ARG A 295 29.24 2.51 -17.69
CA ARG A 295 28.75 1.14 -17.90
C ARG A 295 27.40 0.86 -17.25
N ALA A 296 27.00 1.62 -16.23
CA ALA A 296 25.74 1.49 -15.55
C ALA A 296 24.88 2.75 -15.70
N THR A 297 23.61 2.61 -16.01
CA THR A 297 22.64 3.70 -16.02
C THR A 297 21.39 3.28 -15.26
N LEU A 298 20.93 4.11 -14.31
CA LEU A 298 19.69 3.90 -13.59
C LEU A 298 18.55 4.64 -14.28
N ILE A 299 17.53 3.90 -14.73
CA ILE A 299 16.24 4.46 -15.12
C ILE A 299 15.34 4.39 -13.89
N GLN A 300 14.95 5.56 -13.37
CA GLN A 300 14.01 5.68 -12.26
C GLN A 300 12.69 6.27 -12.76
N ILE A 301 11.63 5.46 -12.71
CA ILE A 301 10.28 5.90 -13.01
C ILE A 301 9.57 6.17 -11.68
N GLY A 302 9.06 7.39 -11.52
CA GLY A 302 8.26 7.83 -10.39
C GLY A 302 6.90 8.29 -10.88
N SER A 303 5.92 7.39 -11.00
CA SER A 303 4.58 7.76 -11.46
C SER A 303 3.90 8.72 -10.47
N PRO A 304 3.24 9.80 -10.93
CA PRO A 304 2.53 10.75 -10.08
C PRO A 304 1.47 10.05 -9.21
N THR A 305 1.37 10.46 -7.95
CA THR A 305 0.34 10.01 -7.01
C THR A 305 0.16 11.03 -5.91
N ARG A 306 -1.08 11.25 -5.46
CA ARG A 306 -1.42 12.07 -4.26
C ARG A 306 -0.72 13.44 -4.24
N GLU A 307 -0.61 14.11 -5.40
CA GLU A 307 0.14 15.37 -5.58
C GLU A 307 -0.36 16.53 -4.70
N GLY A 308 -1.57 16.42 -4.13
CA GLY A 308 -2.12 17.41 -3.21
C GLY A 308 -1.62 17.32 -1.76
N LEU A 309 -0.72 16.39 -1.42
CA LEU A 309 -0.17 16.23 -0.06
C LEU A 309 1.29 16.68 -0.02
N ASP A 310 1.66 17.54 0.94
CA ASP A 310 3.00 18.15 1.07
C ASP A 310 4.14 17.14 1.09
N ALA A 311 3.97 16.01 1.80
CA ALA A 311 4.97 14.95 1.86
C ALA A 311 5.34 14.37 0.47
N TYR A 312 4.41 14.41 -0.49
CA TYR A 312 4.66 13.96 -1.86
C TYR A 312 5.36 15.01 -2.70
N ALA A 313 5.09 16.29 -2.45
CA ALA A 313 5.83 17.39 -3.06
C ALA A 313 7.29 17.42 -2.56
N ASP A 314 7.50 17.16 -1.27
CA ASP A 314 8.82 17.13 -0.65
C ASP A 314 9.69 16.01 -1.21
N ILE A 315 9.17 14.78 -1.28
CA ILE A 315 9.93 13.66 -1.87
C ILE A 315 10.25 13.88 -3.34
N ARG A 316 9.37 14.55 -4.09
CA ARG A 316 9.64 14.92 -5.48
C ARG A 316 10.84 15.87 -5.58
N ARG A 317 10.85 16.94 -4.77
CA ARG A 317 11.96 17.90 -4.73
C ARG A 317 13.28 17.22 -4.33
N GLU A 318 13.25 16.37 -3.33
CA GLU A 318 14.43 15.60 -2.90
C GLU A 318 14.95 14.71 -4.03
N LEU A 319 14.07 14.00 -4.71
CA LEU A 319 14.44 13.08 -5.80
C LEU A 319 15.04 13.83 -6.99
N GLU A 320 14.41 14.92 -7.42
CA GLU A 320 14.90 15.79 -8.52
C GLU A 320 16.26 16.39 -8.18
N SER A 321 16.46 16.85 -6.94
CA SER A 321 17.76 17.36 -6.46
C SER A 321 18.85 16.28 -6.47
N LEU A 322 18.55 15.07 -5.98
CA LEU A 322 19.49 13.95 -6.00
C LEU A 322 19.86 13.53 -7.42
N CYS A 323 18.89 13.45 -8.32
CA CYS A 323 19.15 13.16 -9.74
C CYS A 323 20.08 14.21 -10.38
N GLY A 324 19.79 15.49 -10.13
CA GLY A 324 20.62 16.60 -10.60
C GLY A 324 22.04 16.53 -10.07
N ALA A 325 22.22 16.29 -8.78
CA ALA A 325 23.52 16.16 -8.15
C ALA A 325 24.32 14.95 -8.70
N ILE A 326 23.71 13.77 -8.81
CA ILE A 326 24.38 12.60 -9.36
C ILE A 326 24.79 12.80 -10.81
N ASN A 327 23.92 13.39 -11.61
CA ASN A 327 24.20 13.68 -13.02
C ASN A 327 25.28 14.77 -13.18
N GLY A 328 25.31 15.76 -12.28
CA GLY A 328 26.36 16.79 -12.27
C GLY A 328 27.72 16.26 -11.84
N ASP A 329 27.76 15.36 -10.83
CA ASP A 329 29.01 14.82 -10.29
C ASP A 329 29.66 13.78 -11.21
N TYR A 330 28.87 12.97 -11.93
CA TYR A 330 29.34 11.81 -12.67
C TYR A 330 29.00 11.84 -14.16
N GLY A 331 28.08 12.68 -14.58
CA GLY A 331 27.62 12.74 -15.98
C GLY A 331 28.72 13.20 -16.94
N GLU A 332 28.67 12.70 -18.15
CA GLU A 332 29.53 13.08 -19.27
C GLU A 332 28.67 13.44 -20.48
N LEU A 333 29.24 14.04 -21.51
CA LEU A 333 28.49 14.49 -22.70
C LEU A 333 27.68 13.38 -23.37
N ASP A 334 28.20 12.16 -23.34
CA ASP A 334 27.60 10.98 -23.96
C ASP A 334 27.00 9.99 -22.94
N TRP A 335 27.03 10.30 -21.65
CA TRP A 335 26.51 9.43 -20.60
C TRP A 335 25.83 10.19 -19.47
N MET A 336 24.57 9.84 -19.20
CA MET A 336 23.80 10.32 -18.08
C MET A 336 23.59 9.16 -17.09
N PRO A 337 24.15 9.23 -15.85
CA PRO A 337 24.03 8.17 -14.83
C PRO A 337 22.59 7.84 -14.47
N VAL A 338 21.73 8.84 -14.25
CA VAL A 338 20.34 8.68 -13.82
C VAL A 338 19.40 9.31 -14.83
N ARG A 339 18.44 8.52 -15.34
CA ARG A 339 17.28 9.00 -16.08
C ARG A 339 16.04 8.93 -15.20
N TYR A 340 15.61 10.06 -14.71
CA TYR A 340 14.37 10.18 -13.93
C TYR A 340 13.20 10.51 -14.86
N ILE A 341 12.10 9.76 -14.70
CA ILE A 341 10.89 9.91 -15.51
C ILE A 341 9.70 10.05 -14.55
N HIS A 342 9.12 11.27 -14.50
CA HIS A 342 7.96 11.58 -13.66
C HIS A 342 6.67 11.50 -14.50
N GLN A 343 6.36 10.30 -14.97
CA GLN A 343 5.18 10.01 -15.80
C GLN A 343 4.68 8.59 -15.54
N THR A 344 3.40 8.36 -15.79
CA THR A 344 2.84 7.01 -15.86
C THR A 344 3.11 6.43 -17.25
N LEU A 345 3.83 5.33 -17.30
CA LEU A 345 4.08 4.63 -18.54
C LEU A 345 2.90 3.73 -18.96
N PRO A 346 2.69 3.55 -20.28
CA PRO A 346 1.75 2.55 -20.77
C PRO A 346 2.12 1.15 -20.29
N ARG A 347 1.12 0.41 -19.80
CA ARG A 347 1.33 -0.91 -19.17
C ARG A 347 1.96 -1.94 -20.11
N ASP A 348 1.61 -1.88 -21.40
CA ASP A 348 2.08 -2.80 -22.44
C ASP A 348 3.56 -2.65 -22.79
N GLY A 349 4.16 -1.48 -22.50
CA GLY A 349 5.61 -1.25 -22.66
C GLY A 349 6.45 -1.64 -21.45
N ILE A 350 5.85 -1.75 -20.26
CA ILE A 350 6.58 -2.02 -18.99
C ILE A 350 7.35 -3.34 -19.02
N PRO A 351 6.78 -4.47 -19.50
CA PRO A 351 7.53 -5.73 -19.52
C PRO A 351 8.78 -5.68 -20.39
N GLY A 352 8.74 -4.95 -21.53
CA GLY A 352 9.91 -4.75 -22.40
C GLY A 352 11.03 -3.96 -21.71
N LEU A 353 10.65 -2.95 -20.93
CA LEU A 353 11.61 -2.20 -20.12
C LEU A 353 12.20 -3.06 -19.00
N CYS A 354 11.38 -3.85 -18.30
CA CYS A 354 11.85 -4.82 -17.30
C CYS A 354 12.82 -5.85 -17.89
N ARG A 355 12.52 -6.35 -19.09
CA ARG A 355 13.34 -7.34 -19.79
C ARG A 355 14.69 -6.77 -20.24
N ALA A 356 14.76 -5.47 -20.57
CA ALA A 356 16.01 -4.81 -20.94
C ALA A 356 16.92 -4.51 -19.74
N ALA A 357 16.38 -4.51 -18.53
CA ALA A 357 17.12 -4.15 -17.34
C ALA A 357 17.92 -5.33 -16.78
N ALA A 358 19.24 -5.18 -16.68
CA ALA A 358 20.14 -6.16 -16.07
C ALA A 358 19.88 -6.33 -14.55
N VAL A 359 19.39 -5.27 -13.88
CA VAL A 359 19.06 -5.28 -12.45
C VAL A 359 17.74 -4.56 -12.21
N GLY A 360 16.79 -5.25 -11.62
CA GLY A 360 15.56 -4.64 -11.07
C GLY A 360 15.79 -4.21 -9.63
N LEU A 361 15.58 -2.93 -9.35
CA LEU A 361 15.73 -2.34 -8.02
C LEU A 361 14.36 -2.09 -7.39
N VAL A 362 13.93 -2.97 -6.51
CA VAL A 362 12.69 -2.86 -5.75
C VAL A 362 13.02 -2.69 -4.28
N THR A 363 13.20 -1.45 -3.85
CA THR A 363 13.78 -1.12 -2.54
C THR A 363 12.86 -0.26 -1.66
N PRO A 364 11.58 -0.64 -1.46
CA PRO A 364 10.72 0.13 -0.57
C PRO A 364 11.25 0.12 0.87
N LEU A 365 10.97 1.20 1.61
CA LEU A 365 11.25 1.28 3.04
C LEU A 365 10.29 0.37 3.82
N ARG A 366 9.05 0.26 3.33
CA ARG A 366 8.04 -0.71 3.75
C ARG A 366 6.98 -0.85 2.67
N ASP A 367 6.53 -2.08 2.42
CA ASP A 367 5.46 -2.36 1.45
C ASP A 367 4.70 -3.63 1.83
N GLY A 368 3.38 -3.67 1.60
CA GLY A 368 2.58 -4.86 1.91
C GLY A 368 2.99 -6.08 1.08
N MET A 369 3.20 -5.91 -0.21
CA MET A 369 3.68 -6.96 -1.11
C MET A 369 4.76 -6.45 -2.05
N ASN A 370 4.46 -5.49 -2.90
CA ASN A 370 5.19 -4.97 -4.05
C ASN A 370 5.13 -5.90 -5.28
N LEU A 371 4.11 -5.68 -6.10
CA LEU A 371 3.89 -6.51 -7.30
C LEU A 371 4.93 -6.28 -8.39
N VAL A 372 5.61 -5.10 -8.42
CA VAL A 372 6.66 -4.81 -9.41
C VAL A 372 7.83 -5.81 -9.31
N ALA A 373 8.13 -6.32 -8.10
CA ALA A 373 9.12 -7.38 -7.95
C ALA A 373 8.73 -8.66 -8.70
N LYS A 374 7.44 -9.03 -8.64
CA LYS A 374 6.89 -10.20 -9.35
C LYS A 374 6.81 -9.95 -10.87
N GLU A 375 6.38 -8.75 -11.26
CA GLU A 375 6.31 -8.31 -12.66
C GLU A 375 7.72 -8.30 -13.30
N TYR A 376 8.73 -7.82 -12.59
CA TYR A 376 10.12 -7.86 -13.05
C TYR A 376 10.59 -9.30 -13.34
N VAL A 377 10.32 -10.24 -12.41
CA VAL A 377 10.67 -11.65 -12.59
C VAL A 377 9.95 -12.26 -13.79
N ALA A 378 8.64 -12.03 -13.91
CA ALA A 378 7.82 -12.59 -15.00
C ALA A 378 8.22 -12.07 -16.39
N ALA A 379 8.76 -10.84 -16.47
CA ALA A 379 9.17 -10.23 -17.74
C ALA A 379 10.49 -10.75 -18.29
N GLN A 380 11.34 -11.37 -17.46
CA GLN A 380 12.71 -11.72 -17.83
C GLN A 380 12.78 -12.82 -18.90
N ASP A 381 13.86 -12.80 -19.68
CA ASP A 381 14.22 -13.90 -20.55
C ASP A 381 14.89 -15.04 -19.75
N PRO A 382 14.31 -16.24 -19.67
CA PRO A 382 14.92 -17.35 -18.97
C PRO A 382 16.33 -17.72 -19.48
N ALA A 383 16.64 -17.39 -20.74
CA ALA A 383 17.95 -17.65 -21.33
C ALA A 383 19.02 -16.67 -20.87
N ASP A 384 18.65 -15.42 -20.55
CA ASP A 384 19.57 -14.38 -20.06
C ASP A 384 18.83 -13.41 -19.10
N PRO A 385 18.40 -13.89 -17.92
CA PRO A 385 17.60 -13.08 -17.02
C PRO A 385 18.45 -12.02 -16.28
N GLY A 386 17.83 -10.88 -15.97
CA GLY A 386 18.38 -9.91 -15.03
C GLY A 386 18.29 -10.40 -13.57
N VAL A 387 18.81 -9.59 -12.66
CA VAL A 387 18.86 -9.88 -11.21
C VAL A 387 17.88 -8.97 -10.47
N LEU A 388 17.05 -9.54 -9.60
CA LEU A 388 16.20 -8.78 -8.70
C LEU A 388 16.94 -8.45 -7.40
N VAL A 389 17.09 -7.15 -7.11
CA VAL A 389 17.49 -6.62 -5.80
C VAL A 389 16.25 -6.14 -5.09
N LEU A 390 15.91 -6.75 -3.96
CA LEU A 390 14.65 -6.61 -3.27
C LEU A 390 14.84 -6.17 -1.82
N SER A 391 14.09 -5.16 -1.39
CA SER A 391 14.04 -4.80 0.03
C SER A 391 13.50 -5.93 0.88
N ARG A 392 14.18 -6.26 1.98
CA ARG A 392 13.69 -7.19 3.00
C ARG A 392 12.41 -6.73 3.70
N PHE A 393 12.02 -5.45 3.51
CA PHE A 393 10.81 -4.84 4.07
C PHE A 393 9.63 -4.81 3.09
N ALA A 394 9.77 -5.40 1.91
CA ALA A 394 8.65 -5.71 1.02
C ALA A 394 8.07 -7.08 1.39
N GLY A 395 6.74 -7.21 1.44
CA GLY A 395 6.11 -8.51 1.71
C GLY A 395 6.53 -9.59 0.71
N ALA A 396 6.81 -9.20 -0.55
CA ALA A 396 7.34 -10.11 -1.56
C ALA A 396 8.65 -10.81 -1.14
N ALA A 397 9.43 -10.25 -0.22
CA ALA A 397 10.67 -10.86 0.27
C ALA A 397 10.43 -12.17 1.03
N GLU A 398 9.25 -12.38 1.63
CA GLU A 398 8.92 -13.67 2.25
C GLU A 398 8.83 -14.81 1.22
N GLN A 399 8.42 -14.50 -0.01
CA GLN A 399 8.28 -15.48 -1.10
C GLN A 399 9.52 -15.57 -1.98
N LEU A 400 10.17 -14.44 -2.27
CA LEU A 400 11.22 -14.29 -3.26
C LEU A 400 12.62 -14.37 -2.63
N GLN A 401 12.91 -15.47 -1.92
CA GLN A 401 14.15 -15.67 -1.16
C GLN A 401 15.41 -15.75 -2.04
N GLU A 402 15.26 -16.10 -3.31
CA GLU A 402 16.35 -16.15 -4.28
C GLU A 402 16.72 -14.77 -4.87
N ALA A 403 15.96 -13.72 -4.57
CA ALA A 403 16.35 -12.34 -4.84
C ALA A 403 17.56 -11.93 -3.97
N LEU A 404 18.30 -10.93 -4.39
CA LEU A 404 19.32 -10.33 -3.53
C LEU A 404 18.62 -9.38 -2.55
N LEU A 405 18.51 -9.80 -1.29
CA LEU A 405 17.81 -9.04 -0.28
C LEU A 405 18.70 -7.92 0.30
N VAL A 406 18.14 -6.71 0.40
CA VAL A 406 18.81 -5.52 0.93
C VAL A 406 18.03 -4.87 2.06
N ASN A 407 18.75 -4.14 2.92
CA ASN A 407 18.18 -3.15 3.79
C ASN A 407 18.30 -1.76 3.10
N PRO A 408 17.22 -1.14 2.61
CA PRO A 408 17.29 0.13 1.89
C PRO A 408 17.81 1.30 2.74
N TYR A 409 17.82 1.18 4.06
CA TYR A 409 18.44 2.17 4.95
C TYR A 409 19.97 2.05 4.99
N ASP A 410 20.51 0.89 4.63
CA ASP A 410 21.95 0.68 4.46
C ASP A 410 22.36 0.96 3.01
N VAL A 411 22.71 2.22 2.76
CA VAL A 411 23.13 2.71 1.44
C VAL A 411 24.38 1.97 0.94
N HIS A 412 25.35 1.73 1.83
CA HIS A 412 26.62 1.08 1.48
C HIS A 412 26.41 -0.41 1.17
N GLY A 413 25.68 -1.12 2.04
CA GLY A 413 25.35 -2.53 1.80
C GLY A 413 24.51 -2.71 0.54
N THR A 414 23.53 -1.80 0.28
CA THR A 414 22.75 -1.84 -0.95
C THR A 414 23.61 -1.63 -2.19
N ALA A 415 24.55 -0.68 -2.18
CA ALA A 415 25.49 -0.48 -3.28
C ALA A 415 26.36 -1.72 -3.55
N ALA A 416 26.88 -2.37 -2.50
CA ALA A 416 27.66 -3.60 -2.62
C ALA A 416 26.83 -4.75 -3.24
N VAL A 417 25.58 -4.91 -2.84
CA VAL A 417 24.66 -5.91 -3.41
C VAL A 417 24.32 -5.59 -4.87
N VAL A 418 24.15 -4.33 -5.25
CA VAL A 418 23.96 -3.93 -6.65
C VAL A 418 25.20 -4.27 -7.49
N GLN A 419 26.41 -4.04 -6.94
CA GLN A 419 27.64 -4.46 -7.60
C GLN A 419 27.70 -5.98 -7.79
N GLN A 420 27.33 -6.76 -6.77
CA GLN A 420 27.21 -8.22 -6.88
C GLN A 420 26.21 -8.63 -7.99
N ALA A 421 25.06 -7.96 -8.07
CA ALA A 421 24.07 -8.22 -9.11
C ALA A 421 24.63 -7.98 -10.52
N LEU A 422 25.38 -6.88 -10.71
CA LEU A 422 26.00 -6.53 -11.99
C LEU A 422 27.08 -7.52 -12.42
N GLN A 423 27.75 -8.18 -11.47
CA GLN A 423 28.83 -9.14 -11.72
C GLN A 423 28.36 -10.61 -11.73
N MET A 424 27.08 -10.87 -11.43
CA MET A 424 26.57 -12.23 -11.27
C MET A 424 26.70 -13.06 -12.55
N PRO A 425 27.32 -14.25 -12.48
CA PRO A 425 27.44 -15.13 -13.64
C PRO A 425 26.08 -15.58 -14.19
N LEU A 426 26.01 -15.80 -15.50
CA LEU A 426 24.77 -16.19 -16.18
C LEU A 426 24.14 -17.45 -15.58
N GLN A 427 24.95 -18.43 -15.22
CA GLN A 427 24.45 -19.69 -14.64
C GLN A 427 23.71 -19.43 -13.31
N GLU A 428 24.26 -18.59 -12.43
CA GLU A 428 23.60 -18.23 -11.18
C GLU A 428 22.33 -17.42 -11.42
N ARG A 429 22.36 -16.45 -12.36
CA ARG A 429 21.19 -15.66 -12.73
C ARG A 429 20.04 -16.56 -13.19
N ARG A 430 20.32 -17.56 -14.05
CA ARG A 430 19.32 -18.54 -14.52
C ARG A 430 18.75 -19.38 -13.38
N GLN A 431 19.58 -19.87 -12.47
CA GLN A 431 19.13 -20.70 -11.35
C GLN A 431 18.21 -19.90 -10.41
N ARG A 432 18.61 -18.67 -10.05
CA ARG A 432 17.81 -17.79 -9.20
C ARG A 432 16.47 -17.43 -9.89
N HIS A 433 16.53 -17.01 -11.14
CA HIS A 433 15.32 -16.64 -11.90
C HIS A 433 14.35 -17.81 -12.02
N GLN A 434 14.82 -19.02 -12.33
CA GLN A 434 13.96 -20.20 -12.42
C GLN A 434 13.17 -20.46 -11.14
N ARG A 435 13.83 -20.35 -9.97
CA ARG A 435 13.19 -20.52 -8.67
C ARG A 435 12.21 -19.40 -8.36
N LEU A 436 12.60 -18.15 -8.63
CA LEU A 436 11.72 -16.99 -8.46
C LEU A 436 10.47 -17.11 -9.32
N LEU A 437 10.62 -17.47 -10.60
CA LEU A 437 9.49 -17.65 -11.53
C LEU A 437 8.55 -18.77 -11.07
N GLN A 438 9.10 -19.89 -10.62
CA GLN A 438 8.31 -20.98 -10.04
C GLN A 438 7.47 -20.51 -8.85
N ARG A 439 8.09 -19.75 -7.92
CA ARG A 439 7.38 -19.24 -6.73
C ARG A 439 6.22 -18.32 -7.07
N ILE A 440 6.40 -17.40 -8.01
CA ILE A 440 5.32 -16.47 -8.39
C ILE A 440 4.21 -17.17 -9.19
N ALA A 441 4.53 -18.25 -9.94
CA ALA A 441 3.55 -19.04 -10.67
C ALA A 441 2.73 -19.96 -9.74
N GLU A 442 3.33 -20.53 -8.68
CA GLU A 442 2.62 -21.34 -7.69
C GLU A 442 1.59 -20.52 -6.87
N GLN A 443 1.87 -19.23 -6.65
CA GLN A 443 1.03 -18.32 -5.87
C GLN A 443 0.73 -17.05 -6.68
N ASP A 444 0.10 -17.26 -7.83
CA ASP A 444 -0.35 -16.20 -8.72
C ASP A 444 -1.64 -15.51 -8.20
N VAL A 445 -2.18 -14.58 -8.96
CA VAL A 445 -3.42 -13.88 -8.62
C VAL A 445 -4.63 -14.80 -8.58
N HIS A 446 -4.65 -15.88 -9.38
CA HIS A 446 -5.76 -16.83 -9.43
C HIS A 446 -5.75 -17.72 -8.19
N TRP A 447 -4.56 -18.17 -7.76
CA TRP A 447 -4.39 -18.88 -6.50
C TRP A 447 -4.82 -17.99 -5.32
N TRP A 448 -4.35 -16.75 -5.25
CA TRP A 448 -4.70 -15.81 -4.18
C TRP A 448 -6.22 -15.64 -4.03
N ARG A 449 -6.92 -15.38 -5.14
CA ARG A 449 -8.37 -15.25 -5.15
C ARG A 449 -9.06 -16.53 -4.67
N LYS A 450 -8.66 -17.69 -5.20
CA LYS A 450 -9.26 -18.99 -4.87
C LYS A 450 -9.02 -19.32 -3.40
N ALA A 451 -7.80 -19.16 -2.90
CA ALA A 451 -7.44 -19.44 -1.51
C ALA A 451 -8.26 -18.58 -0.54
N PHE A 452 -8.34 -17.26 -0.78
CA PHE A 452 -9.11 -16.36 0.07
C PHE A 452 -10.61 -16.68 0.06
N LEU A 453 -11.21 -16.82 -1.12
CA LEU A 453 -12.65 -17.10 -1.23
C LEU A 453 -13.03 -18.48 -0.70
N SER A 454 -12.17 -19.49 -0.81
CA SER A 454 -12.40 -20.80 -0.19
C SER A 454 -12.36 -20.68 1.33
N ALA A 455 -11.34 -20.02 1.90
CA ALA A 455 -11.24 -19.78 3.33
C ALA A 455 -12.44 -18.97 3.87
N LEU A 456 -12.91 -17.97 3.10
CA LEU A 456 -14.10 -17.18 3.48
C LEU A 456 -15.37 -18.05 3.51
N LYS A 457 -15.54 -18.98 2.57
CA LYS A 457 -16.68 -19.91 2.55
C LYS A 457 -16.64 -20.91 3.72
N GLU A 458 -15.45 -21.30 4.15
CA GLU A 458 -15.23 -22.24 5.27
C GLU A 458 -15.33 -21.56 6.63
N ALA A 459 -15.08 -20.24 6.70
CA ALA A 459 -15.22 -19.49 7.93
C ALA A 459 -16.65 -19.64 8.48
N ARG A 460 -16.78 -19.94 9.78
CA ARG A 460 -18.09 -20.05 10.42
C ARG A 460 -18.76 -18.68 10.38
N PRO A 461 -20.02 -18.57 9.91
CA PRO A 461 -20.75 -17.32 10.00
C PRO A 461 -20.86 -16.88 11.46
N MET A 462 -20.78 -15.59 11.69
CA MET A 462 -21.01 -14.99 13.00
C MET A 462 -22.40 -15.38 13.53
N GLU A 463 -22.51 -15.94 14.74
CA GLU A 463 -23.78 -16.36 15.35
C GLU A 463 -24.67 -15.13 15.67
N HIS A 464 -25.99 -15.35 15.80
CA HIS A 464 -26.97 -14.26 15.93
C HIS A 464 -26.71 -13.38 17.17
N ARG A 465 -26.29 -13.97 18.30
CA ARG A 465 -25.96 -13.24 19.55
C ARG A 465 -24.67 -12.41 19.43
N GLU A 466 -23.72 -12.86 18.61
CA GLU A 466 -22.47 -12.13 18.36
C GLU A 466 -22.69 -10.88 17.49
N ARG A 467 -23.75 -10.87 16.66
CA ARG A 467 -24.11 -9.75 15.75
C ARG A 467 -24.75 -8.58 16.46
N GLU A 468 -25.52 -8.81 17.52
CA GLU A 468 -26.19 -7.76 18.31
C GLU A 468 -25.24 -6.90 19.14
N GLY A 469 -24.01 -7.39 19.41
CA GLY A 469 -22.96 -6.70 20.17
C GLY A 469 -22.25 -5.57 19.41
N PHE A 470 -22.54 -5.33 18.12
CA PHE A 470 -21.94 -4.25 17.35
C PHE A 470 -22.59 -2.88 17.49
N GLY A 471 -23.58 -2.72 18.38
CA GLY A 471 -23.98 -1.41 18.86
C GLY A 471 -22.77 -0.74 19.52
N ILE A 472 -21.90 -0.14 18.72
CA ILE A 472 -20.70 0.56 19.19
C ILE A 472 -21.16 1.75 20.02
N PRO A 473 -20.94 1.78 21.35
CA PRO A 473 -21.16 2.99 22.10
C PRO A 473 -20.25 4.06 21.47
N VAL A 474 -20.82 5.10 20.98
CA VAL A 474 -20.08 6.30 20.65
C VAL A 474 -19.38 6.71 21.96
N PRO A 475 -18.04 6.81 22.04
CA PRO A 475 -17.43 7.50 23.14
C PRO A 475 -18.04 8.90 23.09
N SER A 476 -18.91 9.23 24.01
CA SER A 476 -19.34 10.60 24.21
C SER A 476 -18.04 11.37 24.48
N ILE A 477 -17.66 12.24 23.56
CA ILE A 477 -16.69 13.28 23.86
C ILE A 477 -17.36 14.07 24.97
N ARG A 478 -17.02 13.72 26.22
CA ARG A 478 -17.34 14.59 27.35
C ARG A 478 -16.60 15.87 27.03
N GLN A 479 -17.33 16.89 26.69
CA GLN A 479 -16.91 18.26 26.85
C GLN A 479 -16.71 18.48 28.37
N GLU A 480 -15.60 18.03 28.91
CA GLU A 480 -15.11 18.56 30.17
C GLU A 480 -14.53 19.95 29.90
N GLN A 481 -15.44 20.90 29.70
CA GLN A 481 -15.16 22.30 30.04
C GLN A 481 -15.27 22.42 31.53
N ALA A 482 -14.24 22.02 32.25
CA ALA A 482 -13.97 22.54 33.58
C ALA A 482 -13.03 23.70 33.37
N PRO A 483 -13.40 24.96 33.74
CA PRO A 483 -12.46 26.05 33.77
C PRO A 483 -11.42 25.73 34.85
N LEU A 484 -10.16 25.60 34.46
CA LEU A 484 -9.01 25.66 35.38
C LEU A 484 -9.06 26.99 36.07
N ARG A 485 -9.68 27.07 37.28
CA ARG A 485 -9.42 28.14 38.24
C ARG A 485 -7.98 27.94 38.72
N LEU A 486 -7.07 28.73 38.18
CA LEU A 486 -5.80 29.01 38.81
C LEU A 486 -6.09 29.77 40.11
N GLU A 487 -6.14 29.06 41.23
CA GLU A 487 -5.97 29.67 42.53
C GLU A 487 -4.52 30.12 42.63
N LEU A 488 -4.31 31.41 42.42
CA LEU A 488 -3.10 32.10 42.84
C LEU A 488 -3.03 32.04 44.36
N ALA A 489 -2.24 31.12 44.90
CA ALA A 489 -1.83 31.16 46.30
C ALA A 489 -1.05 32.44 46.51
N ALA A 490 -1.62 33.31 47.31
CA ALA A 490 -0.96 34.55 47.78
C ALA A 490 0.27 34.16 48.62
N CYS A 491 1.46 34.52 48.17
CA CYS A 491 2.65 34.58 49.03
C CYS A 491 2.58 35.83 49.93
N PRO A 492 2.89 35.69 51.21
CA PRO A 492 2.98 36.84 52.12
C PRO A 492 4.20 37.70 51.77
N ALA A 493 3.98 38.99 51.77
CA ALA A 493 5.02 39.99 51.69
C ALA A 493 5.83 39.98 52.98
N ASP A 494 7.12 39.73 52.88
CA ASP A 494 8.09 40.32 53.80
C ASP A 494 9.44 40.57 53.09
N GLY A 495 9.93 41.76 53.28
CA GLY A 495 10.97 42.45 52.56
C GLY A 495 12.36 41.86 52.72
N VAL A 496 13.20 42.37 51.89
CA VAL A 496 14.62 42.75 52.08
C VAL A 496 15.43 42.50 50.77
N GLU A 497 15.96 43.61 50.33
CA GLU A 497 17.19 43.92 49.58
C GLU A 497 17.36 43.45 48.09
N ARG A 498 17.49 44.54 47.34
CA ARG A 498 18.19 44.65 46.05
C ARG A 498 19.68 44.33 46.24
N ASP A 499 20.26 43.53 45.37
CA ASP A 499 21.39 43.94 44.53
C ASP A 499 21.96 42.74 43.73
N ALA A 500 22.43 43.10 42.54
CA ALA A 500 23.42 42.37 41.70
C ALA A 500 23.04 41.03 41.04
N CYS A 501 22.74 41.03 39.77
CA CYS A 501 23.66 40.60 38.72
C CYS A 501 23.07 40.78 37.33
N ARG A 502 23.57 41.82 36.66
CA ARG A 502 23.61 41.91 35.20
C ARG A 502 24.82 41.13 34.69
N SER A 503 24.66 40.62 33.52
CA SER A 503 25.66 40.11 32.58
C SER A 503 25.80 38.56 32.56
N VAL A 504 25.34 37.92 31.49
CA VAL A 504 26.15 37.33 30.43
C VAL A 504 25.19 36.76 29.38
N ILE A 505 24.97 37.52 28.33
CA ILE A 505 24.59 36.99 27.02
C ILE A 505 25.78 37.29 26.13
N SER A 506 26.48 36.27 25.67
CA SER A 506 27.04 36.17 24.32
C SER A 506 27.84 34.87 24.19
N ASP A 507 27.70 34.27 23.02
CA ASP A 507 28.61 33.31 22.41
C ASP A 507 28.59 31.84 22.90
N ARG A 508 27.76 30.99 22.23
CA ARG A 508 28.30 30.02 21.27
C ARG A 508 27.14 29.37 20.49
#